data_d12881e2624a2c2f64b3e9793237bfa5
#
_entry.id   d12881e2624a2c2f64b3e9793237bfa5
#
_cell.length_a   1.000
_cell.length_b   1.000
_cell.length_c   1.000
_cell.angle_alpha   90.00
_cell.angle_beta   90.00
_cell.angle_gamma   90.00
#
_symmetry.space_group_name_H-M   'P 1'
#
loop_
_entity.id
_entity.type
_entity.pdbx_description
1 polymer ?
#
loop_
_entity_poly.entity_id
_entity_poly.type
_entity_poly.pdbx_seq_one_letter_code
_entity_poly.pdbx_strand_id
1 'polypeptide(L)'
;MTARLAAPFVPFVSEAIWRNLAVTPFGKAVPESVHLTDYPLGANELVDADLARRMSLIREVASLGRAARAQEKLKVRQPLSKVEVILASGHTEDGDWLADHADLVCDELNVKAFEICQDPDRYITRSVLPDLKKLGPRLGKDLPKVKAALQQTDPTVLLTAFAAGSPAAVALADGREVEITHEECLIRTTAREGWAAAEGALAVVVIASELTPELIAEGHVREVIHAVQSQRKTLDLEFTDRIELGLVTESADLRAALEAHTSTIAGETLATVVSLEPLAKAAIETLDIDGHSLTIHLRRAADES
;
A
#
# COMPACT_ATOMS: atom_id res chain seq x y z
N MET A 1 -28.24 11.02 6.35
CA MET A 1 -27.16 11.83 6.92
C MET A 1 -26.23 12.37 5.83
N THR A 2 -25.66 11.54 4.99
CA THR A 2 -24.71 11.94 3.91
C THR A 2 -25.21 13.07 3.00
N ALA A 3 -26.47 13.01 2.52
CA ALA A 3 -27.05 14.06 1.69
C ALA A 3 -27.09 15.42 2.41
N ARG A 4 -27.37 15.44 3.72
CA ARG A 4 -27.39 16.67 4.52
C ARG A 4 -25.99 17.26 4.73
N LEU A 5 -24.96 16.41 4.91
CA LEU A 5 -23.57 16.85 5.00
C LEU A 5 -23.05 17.40 3.69
N ALA A 6 -23.43 16.80 2.57
CA ALA A 6 -22.99 17.18 1.24
C ALA A 6 -23.74 18.39 0.64
N ALA A 7 -24.95 18.70 1.16
CA ALA A 7 -25.83 19.72 0.61
C ALA A 7 -25.19 21.11 0.40
N PRO A 8 -24.34 21.64 1.31
CA PRO A 8 -23.67 22.93 1.08
C PRO A 8 -22.63 22.91 -0.06
N PHE A 9 -22.09 21.76 -0.41
CA PHE A 9 -21.00 21.61 -1.38
C PHE A 9 -21.50 21.18 -2.77
N VAL A 10 -22.50 20.30 -2.80
CA VAL A 10 -23.08 19.74 -4.04
C VAL A 10 -24.62 19.77 -3.97
N PRO A 11 -25.22 20.96 -4.00
CA PRO A 11 -26.64 21.17 -3.68
C PRO A 11 -27.59 20.37 -4.56
N PHE A 12 -27.38 20.34 -5.87
CA PHE A 12 -28.30 19.67 -6.81
C PHE A 12 -28.26 18.14 -6.67
N VAL A 13 -27.07 17.57 -6.50
CA VAL A 13 -26.90 16.11 -6.31
C VAL A 13 -27.51 15.69 -4.96
N SER A 14 -27.24 16.47 -3.90
CA SER A 14 -27.80 16.19 -2.58
C SER A 14 -29.32 16.27 -2.55
N GLU A 15 -29.91 17.22 -3.30
CA GLU A 15 -31.38 17.32 -3.46
C GLU A 15 -31.92 16.10 -4.20
N ALA A 16 -31.28 15.66 -5.28
CA ALA A 16 -31.72 14.48 -6.04
C ALA A 16 -31.65 13.21 -5.17
N ILE A 17 -30.58 13.03 -4.41
CA ILE A 17 -30.43 11.91 -3.45
C ILE A 17 -31.52 11.99 -2.38
N TRP A 18 -31.78 13.18 -1.82
CA TRP A 18 -32.79 13.36 -0.79
C TRP A 18 -34.19 13.01 -1.30
N ARG A 19 -34.56 13.51 -2.47
CA ARG A 19 -35.87 13.21 -3.09
C ARG A 19 -36.03 11.73 -3.32
N ASN A 20 -35.02 11.04 -3.85
CA ASN A 20 -35.14 9.62 -4.15
C ASN A 20 -35.14 8.75 -2.89
N LEU A 21 -34.30 9.04 -1.89
CA LEU A 21 -34.09 8.15 -0.74
C LEU A 21 -34.87 8.57 0.53
N ALA A 22 -35.37 9.80 0.58
CA ALA A 22 -36.14 10.28 1.74
C ALA A 22 -37.56 10.68 1.34
N VAL A 23 -37.74 11.63 0.43
CA VAL A 23 -39.09 12.15 0.10
C VAL A 23 -39.96 11.09 -0.56
N THR A 24 -39.43 10.37 -1.55
CA THR A 24 -40.21 9.32 -2.26
C THR A 24 -40.71 8.21 -1.34
N PRO A 25 -39.89 7.60 -0.46
CA PRO A 25 -40.36 6.52 0.41
C PRO A 25 -41.14 7.02 1.65
N PHE A 26 -40.82 8.21 2.19
CA PHE A 26 -41.36 8.68 3.48
C PHE A 26 -42.37 9.83 3.34
N GLY A 27 -42.52 10.44 2.16
CA GLY A 27 -43.50 11.48 1.86
C GLY A 27 -43.42 12.65 2.83
N LYS A 28 -44.57 13.01 3.41
CA LYS A 28 -44.69 14.15 4.33
C LYS A 28 -44.03 13.95 5.71
N ALA A 29 -43.50 12.77 5.99
CA ALA A 29 -42.79 12.52 7.25
C ALA A 29 -41.37 13.13 7.29
N VAL A 30 -40.87 13.62 6.15
CA VAL A 30 -39.58 14.29 6.04
C VAL A 30 -39.75 15.64 5.30
N PRO A 31 -38.82 16.60 5.51
CA PRO A 31 -38.82 17.84 4.74
C PRO A 31 -38.75 17.58 3.23
N GLU A 32 -39.44 18.39 2.44
CA GLU A 32 -39.54 18.24 0.98
C GLU A 32 -38.21 18.47 0.25
N SER A 33 -37.27 19.15 0.90
CA SER A 33 -35.92 19.40 0.39
C SER A 33 -34.88 19.17 1.46
N VAL A 34 -33.69 18.69 1.06
CA VAL A 34 -32.54 18.55 1.94
C VAL A 34 -32.12 19.90 2.51
N HIS A 35 -32.31 20.98 1.78
CA HIS A 35 -31.93 22.34 2.15
C HIS A 35 -32.86 22.94 3.22
N LEU A 36 -33.98 22.30 3.51
CA LEU A 36 -34.89 22.67 4.62
C LEU A 36 -34.60 21.87 5.91
N THR A 37 -33.56 21.05 5.88
CA THR A 37 -33.12 20.30 7.06
C THR A 37 -31.99 21.01 7.79
N ASP A 38 -31.89 20.84 9.11
CA ASP A 38 -30.73 21.31 9.86
C ASP A 38 -29.46 20.58 9.45
N TYR A 39 -28.33 21.31 9.46
CA TYR A 39 -27.04 20.68 9.23
C TYR A 39 -26.74 19.69 10.37
N PRO A 40 -26.28 18.46 10.05
CA PRO A 40 -26.02 17.46 11.09
C PRO A 40 -24.97 17.92 12.08
N LEU A 41 -25.31 17.92 13.35
CA LEU A 41 -24.33 18.12 14.42
C LEU A 41 -23.56 16.82 14.66
N GLY A 42 -22.29 16.93 15.00
CA GLY A 42 -21.48 15.78 15.37
C GLY A 42 -21.98 15.18 16.69
N ALA A 43 -22.10 13.86 16.73
CA ALA A 43 -22.35 13.12 17.95
C ALA A 43 -20.99 12.70 18.54
N ASN A 44 -20.42 13.50 19.43
CA ASN A 44 -19.09 13.25 20.01
C ASN A 44 -19.02 11.90 20.75
N GLU A 45 -20.15 11.42 21.28
CA GLU A 45 -20.26 10.11 21.91
C GLU A 45 -20.07 8.93 20.93
N LEU A 46 -20.17 9.17 19.64
CA LEU A 46 -19.93 8.17 18.59
C LEU A 46 -18.48 8.18 18.06
N VAL A 47 -17.66 9.10 18.54
CA VAL A 47 -16.26 9.20 18.13
C VAL A 47 -15.42 8.30 19.05
N ASP A 48 -14.95 7.19 18.48
CA ASP A 48 -13.95 6.33 19.10
C ASP A 48 -12.56 6.84 18.76
N ALA A 49 -11.96 7.58 19.69
CA ALA A 49 -10.64 8.18 19.49
C ALA A 49 -9.52 7.11 19.44
N ASP A 50 -9.68 6.01 20.18
CA ASP A 50 -8.69 4.93 20.18
C ASP A 50 -8.72 4.17 18.86
N LEU A 51 -9.91 3.82 18.36
CA LEU A 51 -10.06 3.23 17.04
C LEU A 51 -9.52 4.16 15.94
N ALA A 52 -9.80 5.46 16.01
CA ALA A 52 -9.29 6.44 15.05
C ALA A 52 -7.76 6.50 15.04
N ARG A 53 -7.11 6.42 16.20
CA ARG A 53 -5.65 6.35 16.37
C ARG A 53 -5.09 5.07 15.76
N ARG A 54 -5.67 3.93 16.09
CA ARG A 54 -5.26 2.61 15.56
C ARG A 54 -5.45 2.50 14.05
N MET A 55 -6.56 3.02 13.51
CA MET A 55 -6.77 3.10 12.06
C MET A 55 -5.78 4.05 11.36
N SER A 56 -5.28 5.07 12.07
CA SER A 56 -4.20 5.92 11.55
C SER A 56 -2.88 5.15 11.46
N LEU A 57 -2.59 4.25 12.38
CA LEU A 57 -1.44 3.36 12.32
C LEU A 57 -1.53 2.42 11.11
N ILE A 58 -2.68 1.75 10.88
CA ILE A 58 -2.86 0.89 9.68
C ILE A 58 -2.64 1.70 8.40
N ARG A 59 -3.20 2.90 8.30
CA ARG A 59 -3.02 3.76 7.12
C ARG A 59 -1.57 4.16 6.90
N GLU A 60 -0.84 4.44 7.97
CA GLU A 60 0.59 4.75 7.87
C GLU A 60 1.37 3.52 7.42
N VAL A 61 1.13 2.35 8.01
CA VAL A 61 1.75 1.08 7.62
C VAL A 61 1.49 0.78 6.14
N ALA A 62 0.26 0.91 5.66
CA ALA A 62 -0.08 0.72 4.26
C ALA A 62 0.62 1.74 3.35
N SER A 63 0.72 3.01 3.77
CA SER A 63 1.42 4.06 3.03
C SER A 63 2.91 3.78 2.93
N LEU A 64 3.55 3.40 4.03
CA LEU A 64 4.96 3.04 4.09
C LEU A 64 5.25 1.79 3.26
N GLY A 65 4.39 0.78 3.32
CA GLY A 65 4.53 -0.41 2.49
C GLY A 65 4.49 -0.09 0.99
N ARG A 66 3.57 0.78 0.57
CA ARG A 66 3.56 1.26 -0.82
C ARG A 66 4.82 2.07 -1.18
N ALA A 67 5.34 2.88 -0.25
CA ALA A 67 6.58 3.61 -0.46
C ALA A 67 7.79 2.68 -0.59
N ALA A 68 7.89 1.63 0.24
CA ALA A 68 8.92 0.60 0.14
C ALA A 68 8.87 -0.12 -1.21
N ARG A 69 7.66 -0.52 -1.67
CA ARG A 69 7.48 -1.10 -3.02
C ARG A 69 7.99 -0.18 -4.12
N ALA A 70 7.65 1.11 -4.04
CA ALA A 70 8.03 2.09 -5.06
C ALA A 70 9.56 2.29 -5.13
N GLN A 71 10.28 2.25 -4.00
CA GLN A 71 11.74 2.36 -3.95
C GLN A 71 12.41 1.22 -4.72
N GLU A 72 11.91 0.00 -4.60
CA GLU A 72 12.41 -1.19 -5.31
C GLU A 72 11.70 -1.44 -6.64
N LYS A 73 10.85 -0.50 -7.10
CA LYS A 73 10.09 -0.59 -8.37
C LYS A 73 9.21 -1.84 -8.46
N LEU A 74 8.75 -2.35 -7.33
CA LEU A 74 7.85 -3.51 -7.27
C LEU A 74 6.43 -3.08 -7.65
N LYS A 75 5.84 -3.74 -8.62
CA LYS A 75 4.47 -3.45 -9.07
C LYS A 75 3.45 -3.73 -7.96
N VAL A 76 2.43 -2.89 -7.83
CA VAL A 76 1.38 -3.06 -6.82
C VAL A 76 0.63 -4.38 -7.00
N ARG A 77 0.42 -4.82 -8.24
CA ARG A 77 -0.26 -6.09 -8.56
C ARG A 77 0.58 -7.32 -8.33
N GLN A 78 1.92 -7.17 -8.26
CA GLN A 78 2.81 -8.28 -7.94
C GLN A 78 2.63 -8.66 -6.47
N PRO A 79 2.12 -9.85 -6.13
CA PRO A 79 2.08 -10.31 -4.75
C PRO A 79 3.49 -10.54 -4.22
N LEU A 80 3.69 -10.22 -2.94
CA LEU A 80 4.95 -10.45 -2.24
C LEU A 80 4.74 -11.43 -1.09
N SER A 81 5.81 -12.07 -0.64
CA SER A 81 5.70 -13.12 0.35
C SER A 81 5.29 -12.59 1.73
N LYS A 82 5.87 -11.44 2.16
CA LYS A 82 5.74 -11.01 3.56
C LYS A 82 5.97 -9.54 3.74
N VAL A 83 5.27 -8.97 4.72
CA VAL A 83 5.56 -7.67 5.31
C VAL A 83 5.87 -7.83 6.80
N GLU A 84 6.87 -7.09 7.27
CA GLU A 84 7.22 -6.96 8.68
C GLU A 84 7.06 -5.51 9.12
N VAL A 85 6.46 -5.32 10.28
CA VAL A 85 6.22 -3.98 10.84
C VAL A 85 6.96 -3.84 12.15
N ILE A 86 7.78 -2.80 12.24
CA ILE A 86 8.52 -2.40 13.42
C ILE A 86 7.84 -1.17 13.97
N LEU A 87 7.19 -1.29 15.11
CA LEU A 87 6.48 -0.18 15.74
C LEU A 87 7.45 0.77 16.42
N ALA A 88 7.19 2.08 16.30
CA ALA A 88 7.95 3.09 17.02
C ALA A 88 7.70 2.99 18.54
N SER A 89 8.64 3.50 19.33
CA SER A 89 8.51 3.61 20.77
C SER A 89 7.23 4.38 21.14
N GLY A 90 6.39 3.80 22.02
CA GLY A 90 5.08 4.36 22.39
C GLY A 90 3.90 3.81 21.57
N HIS A 91 4.14 2.93 20.60
CA HIS A 91 3.10 2.23 19.82
C HIS A 91 3.21 0.71 19.91
N THR A 92 4.15 0.18 20.70
CA THR A 92 4.39 -1.27 20.86
C THR A 92 3.17 -1.99 21.45
N GLU A 93 2.35 -1.32 22.22
CA GLU A 93 1.10 -1.82 22.78
C GLU A 93 0.01 -2.09 21.71
N ASP A 94 0.13 -1.46 20.54
CA ASP A 94 -0.79 -1.69 19.42
C ASP A 94 -0.43 -2.91 18.58
N GLY A 95 0.69 -3.59 18.89
CA GLY A 95 1.19 -4.71 18.10
C GLY A 95 0.21 -5.87 17.98
N ASP A 96 -0.37 -6.30 19.10
CA ASP A 96 -1.36 -7.39 19.12
C ASP A 96 -2.62 -7.00 18.34
N TRP A 97 -3.12 -5.77 18.55
CA TRP A 97 -4.26 -5.27 17.82
C TRP A 97 -4.01 -5.16 16.32
N LEU A 98 -2.82 -4.74 15.92
CA LEU A 98 -2.44 -4.66 14.50
C LEU A 98 -2.31 -6.07 13.89
N ALA A 99 -1.81 -7.05 14.65
CA ALA A 99 -1.74 -8.44 14.23
C ALA A 99 -3.13 -9.07 14.05
N ASP A 100 -4.09 -8.74 14.92
CA ASP A 100 -5.49 -9.16 14.79
C ASP A 100 -6.18 -8.59 13.52
N HIS A 101 -5.62 -7.52 12.95
CA HIS A 101 -6.11 -6.87 11.72
C HIS A 101 -5.10 -6.96 10.56
N ALA A 102 -4.29 -8.01 10.58
CA ALA A 102 -3.26 -8.26 9.58
C ALA A 102 -3.81 -8.39 8.16
N ASP A 103 -5.05 -8.91 8.04
CA ASP A 103 -5.78 -9.03 6.77
C ASP A 103 -5.90 -7.70 6.03
N LEU A 104 -6.21 -6.61 6.75
CA LEU A 104 -6.31 -5.27 6.15
C LEU A 104 -4.97 -4.81 5.56
N VAL A 105 -3.86 -5.09 6.24
CA VAL A 105 -2.52 -4.73 5.76
C VAL A 105 -2.10 -5.63 4.61
N CYS A 106 -2.38 -6.93 4.69
CA CYS A 106 -2.07 -7.91 3.65
C CYS A 106 -2.79 -7.58 2.34
N ASP A 107 -4.08 -7.24 2.42
CA ASP A 107 -4.89 -6.88 1.25
C ASP A 107 -4.40 -5.57 0.61
N GLU A 108 -4.17 -4.53 1.42
CA GLU A 108 -3.70 -3.23 0.96
C GLU A 108 -2.30 -3.26 0.33
N LEU A 109 -1.44 -4.11 0.84
CA LEU A 109 -0.06 -4.26 0.36
C LEU A 109 0.11 -5.42 -0.61
N ASN A 110 -0.92 -6.22 -0.87
CA ASN A 110 -0.84 -7.43 -1.69
C ASN A 110 0.34 -8.33 -1.26
N VAL A 111 0.35 -8.72 0.02
CA VAL A 111 1.34 -9.62 0.62
C VAL A 111 0.66 -10.83 1.23
N LYS A 112 1.38 -11.96 1.30
CA LYS A 112 0.83 -13.24 1.78
C LYS A 112 0.87 -13.39 3.30
N ALA A 113 1.79 -12.71 3.96
CA ALA A 113 1.97 -12.79 5.40
C ALA A 113 2.32 -11.44 6.01
N PHE A 114 1.90 -11.25 7.26
CA PHE A 114 2.17 -10.10 8.09
C PHE A 114 2.78 -10.55 9.42
N GLU A 115 3.81 -9.85 9.88
CA GLU A 115 4.39 -10.07 11.20
C GLU A 115 4.81 -8.76 11.85
N ILE A 116 4.71 -8.70 13.20
CA ILE A 116 5.33 -7.65 14.00
C ILE A 116 6.78 -8.03 14.26
N CYS A 117 7.70 -7.22 13.81
CA CYS A 117 9.13 -7.47 13.97
C CYS A 117 9.61 -6.98 15.34
N GLN A 118 10.27 -7.86 16.09
CA GLN A 118 10.90 -7.54 17.38
C GLN A 118 12.41 -7.25 17.23
N ASP A 119 13.03 -7.70 16.14
CA ASP A 119 14.45 -7.51 15.85
C ASP A 119 14.65 -6.84 14.49
N PRO A 120 14.62 -5.49 14.45
CA PRO A 120 14.72 -4.72 13.21
C PRO A 120 16.08 -4.91 12.50
N ASP A 121 17.14 -5.23 13.21
CA ASP A 121 18.48 -5.35 12.65
C ASP A 121 18.64 -6.54 11.70
N ARG A 122 17.66 -7.46 11.68
CA ARG A 122 17.58 -8.54 10.68
C ARG A 122 17.30 -7.99 9.27
N TYR A 123 16.57 -6.90 9.15
CA TYR A 123 15.98 -6.43 7.90
C TYR A 123 16.51 -5.08 7.45
N ILE A 124 16.95 -4.26 8.39
CA ILE A 124 17.41 -2.91 8.11
C ILE A 124 18.80 -2.64 8.71
N THR A 125 19.49 -1.72 8.08
CA THR A 125 20.70 -1.11 8.63
C THR A 125 20.43 0.38 8.79
N ARG A 126 20.69 0.89 9.99
CA ARG A 126 20.59 2.32 10.25
C ARG A 126 21.96 2.96 10.14
N SER A 127 22.01 4.16 9.58
CA SER A 127 23.20 4.99 9.55
C SER A 127 22.85 6.41 10.00
N VAL A 128 23.71 7.00 10.79
CA VAL A 128 23.56 8.38 11.27
C VAL A 128 24.50 9.26 10.48
N LEU A 129 23.96 10.23 9.78
CA LEU A 129 24.70 11.17 8.97
C LEU A 129 24.57 12.58 9.55
N PRO A 130 25.61 13.43 9.47
CA PRO A 130 25.49 14.80 9.93
C PRO A 130 24.58 15.62 9.02
N ASP A 131 23.67 16.41 9.59
CA ASP A 131 22.98 17.46 8.86
C ASP A 131 23.95 18.62 8.60
N LEU A 132 24.44 18.71 7.38
CA LEU A 132 25.44 19.69 6.99
C LEU A 132 24.96 21.14 7.14
N LYS A 133 23.64 21.37 7.03
CA LYS A 133 23.06 22.70 7.18
C LYS A 133 23.08 23.16 8.64
N LYS A 134 22.81 22.23 9.56
CA LYS A 134 22.76 22.53 11.00
C LYS A 134 24.16 22.47 11.64
N LEU A 135 24.96 21.46 11.33
CA LEU A 135 26.29 21.28 11.90
C LEU A 135 27.37 22.16 11.26
N GLY A 136 27.20 22.56 9.98
CA GLY A 136 28.17 23.37 9.26
C GLY A 136 28.54 24.66 9.98
N PRO A 137 27.59 25.52 10.41
CA PRO A 137 27.88 26.75 11.13
C PRO A 137 28.55 26.53 12.48
N ARG A 138 28.30 25.43 13.18
CA ARG A 138 28.84 25.11 14.51
C ARG A 138 30.23 24.49 14.46
N LEU A 139 30.45 23.57 13.52
CA LEU A 139 31.64 22.74 13.48
C LEU A 139 32.67 23.19 12.43
N GLY A 140 32.27 23.91 11.41
CA GLY A 140 33.16 24.46 10.40
C GLY A 140 34.15 23.42 9.85
N LYS A 141 35.47 23.64 10.13
CA LYS A 141 36.55 22.77 9.65
C LYS A 141 36.58 21.36 10.29
N ASP A 142 35.90 21.15 11.41
CA ASP A 142 35.82 19.84 12.07
C ASP A 142 34.69 18.93 11.51
N LEU A 143 33.79 19.47 10.67
CA LEU A 143 32.70 18.73 10.08
C LEU A 143 33.12 17.44 9.35
N PRO A 144 34.20 17.42 8.54
CA PRO A 144 34.68 16.16 7.92
C PRO A 144 35.11 15.11 8.95
N LYS A 145 35.70 15.54 10.09
CA LYS A 145 36.13 14.64 11.16
C LYS A 145 34.92 14.04 11.87
N VAL A 146 33.89 14.86 12.14
CA VAL A 146 32.64 14.39 12.74
C VAL A 146 31.91 13.42 11.80
N LYS A 147 31.87 13.69 10.51
CA LYS A 147 31.31 12.77 9.52
C LYS A 147 32.03 11.41 9.53
N ALA A 148 33.36 11.42 9.57
CA ALA A 148 34.15 10.18 9.64
C ALA A 148 33.93 9.43 10.96
N ALA A 149 33.83 10.14 12.07
CA ALA A 149 33.60 9.58 13.38
C ALA A 149 32.18 8.95 13.48
N LEU A 150 31.15 9.63 12.97
CA LEU A 150 29.77 9.08 12.89
C LEU A 150 29.68 7.80 12.07
N GLN A 151 30.47 7.67 11.00
CA GLN A 151 30.51 6.46 10.18
C GLN A 151 31.18 5.27 10.89
N GLN A 152 32.03 5.54 11.89
CA GLN A 152 32.72 4.51 12.67
C GLN A 152 32.02 4.18 13.99
N THR A 153 31.13 5.04 14.46
CA THR A 153 30.37 4.83 15.69
C THR A 153 29.17 3.91 15.39
N ASP A 154 28.92 2.97 16.29
CA ASP A 154 27.73 2.11 16.20
C ASP A 154 26.47 2.99 16.23
N PRO A 155 25.64 2.94 15.18
CA PRO A 155 24.40 3.71 15.13
C PRO A 155 23.48 3.45 16.31
N THR A 156 23.47 2.25 16.87
CA THR A 156 22.62 1.86 18.00
C THR A 156 22.90 2.70 19.24
N VAL A 157 24.17 3.00 19.51
CA VAL A 157 24.57 3.84 20.67
C VAL A 157 24.04 5.26 20.50
N LEU A 158 24.17 5.83 19.29
CA LEU A 158 23.68 7.17 18.98
C LEU A 158 22.15 7.24 19.08
N LEU A 159 21.46 6.26 18.50
CA LEU A 159 20.00 6.21 18.49
C LEU A 159 19.42 6.01 19.90
N THR A 160 20.10 5.25 20.76
CA THR A 160 19.70 5.08 22.16
C THR A 160 19.79 6.40 22.93
N ALA A 161 20.88 7.16 22.74
CA ALA A 161 21.03 8.48 23.36
C ALA A 161 19.94 9.46 22.87
N PHE A 162 19.67 9.47 21.56
CA PHE A 162 18.63 10.32 20.98
C PHE A 162 17.23 9.96 21.46
N ALA A 163 16.93 8.68 21.61
CA ALA A 163 15.64 8.22 22.15
C ALA A 163 15.43 8.65 23.63
N ALA A 164 16.52 8.74 24.37
CA ALA A 164 16.52 9.27 25.74
C ALA A 164 16.44 10.82 25.82
N GLY A 165 16.38 11.50 24.66
CA GLY A 165 16.39 12.97 24.59
C GLY A 165 17.74 13.60 24.95
N SER A 166 18.82 12.80 24.96
CA SER A 166 20.17 13.25 25.33
C SER A 166 21.05 13.44 24.08
N PRO A 167 21.99 14.39 24.10
CA PRO A 167 23.01 14.45 23.05
C PRO A 167 23.90 13.21 23.10
N ALA A 168 24.38 12.78 21.95
CA ALA A 168 25.33 11.69 21.83
C ALA A 168 26.76 12.25 21.74
N ALA A 169 27.68 11.70 22.52
CA ALA A 169 29.08 12.03 22.43
C ALA A 169 29.76 11.22 21.32
N VAL A 170 30.44 11.89 20.39
CA VAL A 170 31.13 11.27 19.27
C VAL A 170 32.62 11.60 19.40
N ALA A 171 33.44 10.55 19.55
CA ALA A 171 34.88 10.68 19.66
C ALA A 171 35.53 10.92 18.28
N LEU A 172 36.29 11.99 18.16
CA LEU A 172 37.05 12.33 16.95
C LEU A 172 38.40 11.62 16.95
N ALA A 173 38.99 11.45 15.77
CA ALA A 173 40.31 10.84 15.60
C ALA A 173 41.43 11.58 16.32
N ASP A 174 41.25 12.85 16.68
CA ASP A 174 42.21 13.68 17.44
C ASP A 174 42.00 13.61 18.96
N GLY A 175 41.15 12.73 19.46
CA GLY A 175 40.88 12.49 20.88
C GLY A 175 39.89 13.47 21.52
N ARG A 176 39.34 14.41 20.76
CA ARG A 176 38.25 15.30 21.24
C ARG A 176 36.90 14.60 21.12
N GLU A 177 35.98 14.93 22.00
CA GLU A 177 34.59 14.52 21.90
C GLU A 177 33.74 15.71 21.46
N VAL A 178 32.74 15.40 20.64
CA VAL A 178 31.75 16.35 20.16
C VAL A 178 30.36 15.82 20.48
N GLU A 179 29.60 16.58 21.23
CA GLU A 179 28.20 16.28 21.47
C GLU A 179 27.34 16.65 20.24
N ILE A 180 26.49 15.74 19.83
CA ILE A 180 25.58 15.89 18.67
C ILE A 180 24.17 15.55 19.12
N THR A 181 23.20 16.38 18.76
CA THR A 181 21.80 16.15 19.06
C THR A 181 21.09 15.42 17.90
N HIS A 182 19.96 14.82 18.21
CA HIS A 182 19.11 14.19 17.19
C HIS A 182 18.77 15.13 16.02
N GLU A 183 18.48 16.40 16.34
CA GLU A 183 18.12 17.41 15.32
C GLU A 183 19.25 17.75 14.36
N GLU A 184 20.50 17.51 14.76
CA GLU A 184 21.71 17.79 13.98
C GLU A 184 22.14 16.61 13.10
N CYS A 185 21.37 15.50 13.15
CA CYS A 185 21.64 14.27 12.41
C CYS A 185 20.50 13.95 11.47
N LEU A 186 20.86 13.26 10.40
CA LEU A 186 19.93 12.58 9.49
C LEU A 186 20.08 11.09 9.73
N ILE A 187 19.04 10.46 10.25
CA ILE A 187 18.98 9.01 10.39
C ILE A 187 18.54 8.46 9.03
N ARG A 188 19.32 7.55 8.47
CA ARG A 188 18.99 6.88 7.22
C ARG A 188 18.82 5.39 7.49
N THR A 189 17.64 4.90 7.23
CA THR A 189 17.30 3.48 7.23
C THR A 189 17.47 2.92 5.83
N THR A 190 18.22 1.84 5.70
CA THR A 190 18.46 1.13 4.44
C THR A 190 18.07 -0.33 4.65
N ALA A 191 17.26 -0.87 3.75
CA ALA A 191 16.93 -2.28 3.77
C ALA A 191 18.15 -3.13 3.44
N ARG A 192 18.20 -4.35 4.01
CA ARG A 192 19.17 -5.37 3.61
C ARG A 192 18.75 -6.00 2.29
N GLU A 193 19.68 -6.69 1.65
CA GLU A 193 19.41 -7.43 0.40
C GLU A 193 18.21 -8.38 0.57
N GLY A 194 17.34 -8.43 -0.43
CA GLY A 194 16.09 -9.18 -0.40
C GLY A 194 14.92 -8.49 0.30
N TRP A 195 15.12 -7.24 0.77
CA TRP A 195 14.11 -6.47 1.49
C TRP A 195 13.98 -5.04 0.94
N ALA A 196 12.80 -4.48 1.04
CA ALA A 196 12.51 -3.06 0.82
C ALA A 196 12.01 -2.45 2.13
N ALA A 197 12.40 -1.23 2.47
CA ALA A 197 12.00 -0.60 3.73
C ALA A 197 11.59 0.85 3.54
N ALA A 198 10.58 1.27 4.31
CA ALA A 198 10.24 2.69 4.46
C ALA A 198 9.96 2.99 5.93
N GLU A 199 10.37 4.18 6.37
CA GLU A 199 10.26 4.65 7.75
C GLU A 199 9.32 5.84 7.85
N GLY A 200 8.48 5.84 8.85
CA GLY A 200 7.53 6.89 9.17
C GLY A 200 7.55 7.28 10.65
N ALA A 201 6.55 8.04 11.07
CA ALA A 201 6.48 8.53 12.44
C ALA A 201 6.08 7.43 13.44
N LEU A 202 5.21 6.49 13.03
CA LEU A 202 4.62 5.47 13.91
C LEU A 202 5.27 4.10 13.72
N ALA A 203 5.88 3.84 12.57
CA ALA A 203 6.44 2.53 12.24
C ALA A 203 7.56 2.60 11.18
N VAL A 204 8.34 1.52 11.12
CA VAL A 204 9.13 1.14 9.94
C VAL A 204 8.46 -0.08 9.33
N VAL A 205 8.26 -0.06 8.03
CA VAL A 205 7.68 -1.17 7.28
C VAL A 205 8.74 -1.77 6.37
N VAL A 206 8.90 -3.08 6.46
CA VAL A 206 9.86 -3.86 5.67
C VAL A 206 9.09 -4.90 4.87
N ILE A 207 9.35 -5.00 3.58
CA ILE A 207 8.68 -5.94 2.67
C ILE A 207 9.73 -6.83 2.01
N ALA A 208 9.47 -8.13 1.97
CA ALA A 208 10.31 -9.05 1.20
C ALA A 208 10.21 -8.73 -0.29
N SER A 209 11.35 -8.47 -0.93
CA SER A 209 11.44 -8.09 -2.34
C SER A 209 11.79 -9.27 -3.26
N GLU A 210 12.22 -10.39 -2.69
CA GLU A 210 12.50 -11.61 -3.45
C GLU A 210 11.19 -12.24 -3.95
N LEU A 211 11.18 -12.60 -5.24
CA LEU A 211 10.03 -13.21 -5.89
C LEU A 211 10.28 -14.69 -6.12
N THR A 212 9.37 -15.54 -5.66
CA THR A 212 9.34 -16.94 -6.03
C THR A 212 8.64 -17.14 -7.38
N PRO A 213 8.88 -18.27 -8.09
CA PRO A 213 8.17 -18.56 -9.33
C PRO A 213 6.63 -18.50 -9.17
N GLU A 214 6.10 -18.95 -8.05
CA GLU A 214 4.66 -18.93 -7.73
C GLU A 214 4.14 -17.49 -7.62
N LEU A 215 4.88 -16.60 -6.95
CA LEU A 215 4.52 -15.20 -6.81
C LEU A 215 4.57 -14.46 -8.16
N ILE A 216 5.54 -14.80 -9.01
CA ILE A 216 5.64 -14.27 -10.37
C ILE A 216 4.42 -14.72 -11.19
N ALA A 217 4.10 -16.00 -11.15
CA ALA A 217 2.94 -16.56 -11.84
C ALA A 217 1.63 -15.88 -11.42
N GLU A 218 1.41 -15.71 -10.12
CA GLU A 218 0.25 -14.99 -9.60
C GLU A 218 0.24 -13.51 -10.03
N GLY A 219 1.41 -12.87 -10.07
CA GLY A 219 1.57 -11.50 -10.57
C GLY A 219 1.12 -11.37 -12.03
N HIS A 220 1.57 -12.28 -12.89
CA HIS A 220 1.14 -12.35 -14.30
C HIS A 220 -0.38 -12.51 -14.42
N VAL A 221 -0.97 -13.42 -13.63
CA VAL A 221 -2.42 -13.64 -13.63
C VAL A 221 -3.18 -12.37 -13.23
N ARG A 222 -2.73 -11.61 -12.24
CA ARG A 222 -3.36 -10.34 -11.83
C ARG A 222 -3.25 -9.26 -12.91
N GLU A 223 -2.13 -9.21 -13.65
CA GLU A 223 -2.00 -8.32 -14.80
C GLU A 223 -2.96 -8.71 -15.93
N VAL A 224 -3.13 -10.02 -16.19
CA VAL A 224 -4.10 -10.52 -17.17
C VAL A 224 -5.53 -10.18 -16.76
N ILE A 225 -5.92 -10.41 -15.51
CA ILE A 225 -7.24 -10.03 -14.99
C ILE A 225 -7.50 -8.53 -15.19
N HIS A 226 -6.50 -7.69 -14.88
CA HIS A 226 -6.61 -6.25 -15.09
C HIS A 226 -6.79 -5.89 -16.57
N ALA A 227 -6.04 -6.53 -17.47
CA ALA A 227 -6.17 -6.31 -18.91
C ALA A 227 -7.57 -6.70 -19.41
N VAL A 228 -8.09 -7.85 -18.97
CA VAL A 228 -9.46 -8.28 -19.29
C VAL A 228 -10.49 -7.26 -18.78
N GLN A 229 -10.35 -6.78 -17.53
CA GLN A 229 -11.26 -5.77 -16.99
C GLN A 229 -11.18 -4.43 -17.74
N SER A 230 -10.00 -4.07 -18.25
CA SER A 230 -9.82 -2.89 -19.10
C SER A 230 -10.49 -3.08 -20.46
N GLN A 231 -10.33 -4.25 -21.08
CA GLN A 231 -10.98 -4.58 -22.36
C GLN A 231 -12.50 -4.64 -22.23
N ARG A 232 -13.05 -5.15 -21.11
CA ARG A 232 -14.49 -5.08 -20.81
C ARG A 232 -15.03 -3.66 -20.86
N LYS A 233 -14.30 -2.70 -20.26
CA LYS A 233 -14.67 -1.27 -20.30
C LYS A 233 -14.61 -0.70 -21.71
N THR A 234 -13.58 -1.05 -22.49
CA THR A 234 -13.43 -0.61 -23.88
C THR A 234 -14.55 -1.11 -24.77
N LEU A 235 -15.07 -2.31 -24.48
CA LEU A 235 -16.21 -2.92 -25.19
C LEU A 235 -17.57 -2.49 -24.65
N ASP A 236 -17.62 -1.54 -23.70
CA ASP A 236 -18.85 -1.02 -23.07
C ASP A 236 -19.73 -2.12 -22.48
N LEU A 237 -19.11 -3.14 -21.88
CA LEU A 237 -19.81 -4.22 -21.21
C LEU A 237 -20.28 -3.77 -19.82
N GLU A 238 -21.47 -4.16 -19.45
CA GLU A 238 -22.01 -3.95 -18.11
C GLU A 238 -21.20 -4.76 -17.08
N PHE A 239 -21.17 -4.29 -15.84
CA PHE A 239 -20.40 -4.95 -14.78
C PHE A 239 -20.92 -6.36 -14.44
N THR A 240 -22.19 -6.66 -14.76
CA THR A 240 -22.82 -7.98 -14.58
C THR A 240 -22.70 -8.90 -15.79
N ASP A 241 -22.27 -8.38 -16.95
CA ASP A 241 -22.17 -9.18 -18.17
C ASP A 241 -21.22 -10.36 -18.00
N ARG A 242 -21.64 -11.52 -18.44
CA ARG A 242 -20.79 -12.72 -18.52
C ARG A 242 -20.02 -12.70 -19.82
N ILE A 243 -18.80 -13.23 -19.79
CA ILE A 243 -17.90 -13.26 -20.95
C ILE A 243 -17.34 -14.65 -21.20
N GLU A 244 -16.82 -14.86 -22.41
CA GLU A 244 -15.97 -15.99 -22.75
C GLU A 244 -14.58 -15.44 -23.12
N LEU A 245 -13.54 -16.09 -22.62
CA LEU A 245 -12.16 -15.70 -22.78
C LEU A 245 -11.34 -16.75 -23.52
N GLY A 246 -10.53 -16.30 -24.49
CA GLY A 246 -9.42 -17.04 -25.06
C GLY A 246 -8.12 -16.30 -24.74
N LEU A 247 -7.20 -16.96 -24.07
CA LEU A 247 -5.92 -16.39 -23.61
C LEU A 247 -4.78 -17.11 -24.33
N VAL A 248 -4.26 -16.52 -25.40
CA VAL A 248 -3.28 -17.16 -26.29
C VAL A 248 -1.88 -16.58 -26.08
N THR A 249 -0.93 -17.42 -25.73
CA THR A 249 0.49 -17.04 -25.56
C THR A 249 1.41 -18.15 -26.04
N GLU A 250 2.59 -17.76 -26.54
CA GLU A 250 3.67 -18.69 -26.87
C GLU A 250 4.63 -18.95 -25.70
N SER A 251 4.54 -18.14 -24.63
CA SER A 251 5.33 -18.30 -23.42
C SER A 251 4.85 -19.51 -22.63
N ALA A 252 5.73 -20.50 -22.42
CA ALA A 252 5.42 -21.67 -21.61
C ALA A 252 5.13 -21.30 -20.14
N ASP A 253 5.87 -20.36 -19.57
CA ASP A 253 5.71 -19.94 -18.18
C ASP A 253 4.38 -19.22 -17.97
N LEU A 254 4.03 -18.27 -18.86
CA LEU A 254 2.75 -17.59 -18.78
C LEU A 254 1.58 -18.55 -19.01
N ARG A 255 1.72 -19.48 -19.96
CA ARG A 255 0.71 -20.50 -20.21
C ARG A 255 0.45 -21.36 -18.97
N ALA A 256 1.52 -21.85 -18.33
CA ALA A 256 1.42 -22.63 -17.10
C ALA A 256 0.74 -21.84 -15.96
N ALA A 257 1.07 -20.54 -15.82
CA ALA A 257 0.42 -19.67 -14.85
C ALA A 257 -1.08 -19.52 -15.11
N LEU A 258 -1.49 -19.31 -16.37
CA LEU A 258 -2.89 -19.20 -16.78
C LEU A 258 -3.67 -20.51 -16.54
N GLU A 259 -3.07 -21.66 -16.85
CA GLU A 259 -3.64 -22.98 -16.59
C GLU A 259 -3.89 -23.20 -15.09
N ALA A 260 -2.88 -22.92 -14.26
CA ALA A 260 -2.98 -23.11 -12.80
C ALA A 260 -4.02 -22.22 -12.14
N HIS A 261 -4.29 -21.03 -12.71
CA HIS A 261 -5.17 -20.02 -12.11
C HIS A 261 -6.46 -19.77 -12.90
N THR A 262 -6.88 -20.71 -13.76
CA THR A 262 -8.07 -20.58 -14.61
C THR A 262 -9.33 -20.25 -13.81
N SER A 263 -9.53 -20.85 -12.64
CA SER A 263 -10.69 -20.60 -11.77
C SER A 263 -10.69 -19.19 -11.18
N THR A 264 -9.53 -18.68 -10.80
CA THR A 264 -9.36 -17.30 -10.31
C THR A 264 -9.67 -16.30 -11.42
N ILE A 265 -9.12 -16.52 -12.62
CA ILE A 265 -9.40 -15.67 -13.78
C ILE A 265 -10.89 -15.66 -14.08
N ALA A 266 -11.55 -16.83 -14.12
CA ALA A 266 -12.98 -16.93 -14.37
C ALA A 266 -13.82 -16.16 -13.33
N GLY A 267 -13.51 -16.32 -12.05
CA GLY A 267 -14.22 -15.64 -10.95
C GLY A 267 -14.07 -14.12 -11.01
N GLU A 268 -12.84 -13.64 -11.14
CA GLU A 268 -12.52 -12.20 -11.11
C GLU A 268 -12.96 -11.46 -12.39
N THR A 269 -13.16 -12.16 -13.49
CA THR A 269 -13.55 -11.56 -14.78
C THR A 269 -15.00 -11.83 -15.17
N LEU A 270 -15.74 -12.63 -14.38
CA LEU A 270 -17.07 -13.14 -14.69
C LEU A 270 -17.10 -13.96 -15.99
N ALA A 271 -16.01 -14.67 -16.28
CA ALA A 271 -15.93 -15.53 -17.46
C ALA A 271 -16.65 -16.86 -17.20
N THR A 272 -17.53 -17.25 -18.12
CA THR A 272 -18.19 -18.57 -18.12
C THR A 272 -17.30 -19.64 -18.73
N VAL A 273 -16.42 -19.22 -19.65
CA VAL A 273 -15.42 -20.06 -20.30
C VAL A 273 -14.08 -19.33 -20.31
N VAL A 274 -13.01 -20.01 -19.88
CA VAL A 274 -11.63 -19.58 -20.07
C VAL A 274 -10.91 -20.67 -20.83
N SER A 275 -10.43 -20.34 -22.04
CA SER A 275 -9.69 -21.24 -22.94
C SER A 275 -8.29 -20.69 -23.18
N LEU A 276 -7.33 -21.54 -23.46
CA LEU A 276 -6.00 -21.14 -23.94
C LEU A 276 -5.86 -21.19 -25.45
N GLU A 277 -6.99 -21.24 -26.14
CA GLU A 277 -7.09 -21.25 -27.61
C GLU A 277 -7.87 -20.01 -28.09
N PRO A 278 -7.69 -19.60 -29.34
CA PRO A 278 -8.41 -18.49 -29.93
C PRO A 278 -9.92 -18.72 -29.95
N LEU A 279 -10.69 -17.66 -29.65
CA LEU A 279 -12.16 -17.68 -29.76
C LEU A 279 -12.61 -17.00 -31.05
N ALA A 280 -13.50 -17.66 -31.78
CA ALA A 280 -14.14 -17.09 -32.97
C ALA A 280 -15.09 -15.94 -32.59
N LYS A 281 -15.17 -14.90 -33.46
CA LYS A 281 -16.05 -13.74 -33.28
C LYS A 281 -15.83 -12.98 -31.96
N ALA A 282 -14.63 -12.99 -31.43
CA ALA A 282 -14.22 -12.25 -30.24
C ALA A 282 -13.52 -10.94 -30.63
N ALA A 283 -13.61 -9.93 -29.75
CA ALA A 283 -12.69 -8.80 -29.80
C ALA A 283 -11.29 -9.27 -29.40
N ILE A 284 -10.27 -8.80 -30.10
CA ILE A 284 -8.88 -9.24 -29.92
C ILE A 284 -8.03 -8.06 -29.47
N GLU A 285 -7.26 -8.29 -28.42
CA GLU A 285 -6.24 -7.35 -27.93
C GLU A 285 -4.96 -8.11 -27.66
N THR A 286 -3.83 -7.58 -28.12
CA THR A 286 -2.49 -8.15 -27.86
C THR A 286 -1.71 -7.19 -27.00
N LEU A 287 -1.12 -7.69 -25.93
CA LEU A 287 -0.36 -6.91 -24.94
C LEU A 287 0.86 -7.69 -24.46
N ASP A 288 1.72 -6.98 -23.76
CA ASP A 288 2.91 -7.55 -23.12
C ASP A 288 2.67 -7.68 -21.61
N ILE A 289 2.93 -8.85 -21.08
CA ILE A 289 2.92 -9.15 -19.66
C ILE A 289 4.36 -9.49 -19.22
N ASP A 290 5.08 -8.50 -18.71
CA ASP A 290 6.46 -8.66 -18.24
C ASP A 290 7.40 -9.34 -19.23
N GLY A 291 7.30 -8.93 -20.51
CA GLY A 291 8.10 -9.48 -21.62
C GLY A 291 7.49 -10.70 -22.31
N HIS A 292 6.29 -11.12 -21.89
CA HIS A 292 5.55 -12.21 -22.51
C HIS A 292 4.36 -11.68 -23.31
N SER A 293 4.34 -11.95 -24.62
CA SER A 293 3.19 -11.58 -25.45
C SER A 293 1.97 -12.41 -25.11
N LEU A 294 0.84 -11.74 -24.88
CA LEU A 294 -0.48 -12.35 -24.65
C LEU A 294 -1.51 -11.76 -25.61
N THR A 295 -2.27 -12.61 -26.27
CA THR A 295 -3.43 -12.21 -27.06
C THR A 295 -4.70 -12.62 -26.34
N ILE A 296 -5.54 -11.65 -25.99
CA ILE A 296 -6.83 -11.83 -25.31
C ILE A 296 -7.92 -11.79 -26.37
N HIS A 297 -8.70 -12.87 -26.45
CA HIS A 297 -9.95 -12.95 -27.21
C HIS A 297 -11.11 -12.84 -26.22
N LEU A 298 -11.91 -11.78 -26.30
CA LEU A 298 -13.04 -11.54 -25.40
C LEU A 298 -14.34 -11.38 -26.20
N ARG A 299 -15.36 -12.11 -25.81
CA ARG A 299 -16.73 -11.89 -26.30
C ARG A 299 -17.73 -12.01 -25.16
N ARG A 300 -18.87 -11.34 -25.31
CA ARG A 300 -19.99 -11.52 -24.40
C ARG A 300 -20.53 -12.95 -24.50
N ALA A 301 -20.75 -13.60 -23.37
CA ALA A 301 -21.40 -14.89 -23.36
C ALA A 301 -22.84 -14.77 -23.89
N ALA A 302 -23.33 -15.79 -24.60
CA ALA A 302 -24.73 -15.83 -24.96
C ALA A 302 -25.58 -15.92 -23.71
N ASP A 303 -26.69 -15.16 -23.68
CA ASP A 303 -27.65 -15.28 -22.59
C ASP A 303 -28.20 -16.74 -22.62
N GLU A 304 -28.00 -17.47 -21.54
CA GLU A 304 -28.69 -18.75 -21.35
C GLU A 304 -30.17 -18.42 -21.19
N SER A 305 -30.94 -18.79 -22.22
CA SER A 305 -32.41 -18.60 -22.33
C SER A 305 -33.13 -19.50 -21.35
#